data_3e870246487d72d261c047aa70db65c0
#
_entry.id   3e870246487d72d261c047aa70db65c0
#
_cell.length_a   1.000
_cell.length_b   1.000
_cell.length_c   1.000
_cell.angle_alpha   90.00
_cell.angle_beta   90.00
_cell.angle_gamma   90.00
#
_symmetry.space_group_name_H-M   'P 1'
#
loop_
_entity.id
_entity.type
_entity.pdbx_description
1 polymer ?
#
loop_
_entity_poly.entity_id
_entity_poly.type
_entity_poly.pdbx_seq_one_letter_code
_entity_poly.pdbx_strand_id
1 'polypeptide(L)'
;MTVMTGAIDIDHQIEVARRGADELIVETELRAKLARAGSTNQPLRIKLGLDPTAPDIHLGHTVVLNKMRQLQDLGHQVIFLIGDFTSMIGDPSGRNSTRPPLTREQIEANAQTYFKQASLVLNPAKTEIRYNSEWSDPLGARGMIQLAAKYTVARMMERDDFSKRF
;
A
#
# COMPACT_ATOMS: atom_id res chain seq x y z
N MET A 1 19.99 -1.84 10.18
CA MET A 1 19.65 -3.16 9.62
C MET A 1 18.95 -3.95 10.72
N THR A 2 17.66 -4.24 10.57
CA THR A 2 16.94 -5.08 11.54
C THR A 2 17.26 -6.53 11.20
N VAL A 3 18.03 -7.20 12.05
CA VAL A 3 18.33 -8.63 11.91
C VAL A 3 17.10 -9.38 12.41
N MET A 4 16.52 -10.24 11.59
CA MET A 4 15.50 -11.19 12.02
C MET A 4 16.18 -12.25 12.88
N THR A 5 16.00 -12.17 14.19
CA THR A 5 16.57 -13.14 15.16
C THR A 5 15.57 -14.27 15.38
N GLY A 6 15.78 -15.38 14.70
CA GLY A 6 15.00 -16.62 14.87
C GLY A 6 14.63 -17.27 13.55
N ALA A 7 14.40 -18.58 13.55
CA ALA A 7 13.84 -19.29 12.40
C ALA A 7 12.45 -18.70 12.12
N ILE A 8 12.20 -18.31 10.85
CA ILE A 8 10.89 -17.80 10.45
C ILE A 8 9.89 -18.95 10.50
N ASP A 9 8.94 -18.87 11.41
CA ASP A 9 7.77 -19.75 11.39
C ASP A 9 6.80 -19.26 10.30
N ILE A 10 6.90 -19.88 9.14
CA ILE A 10 6.10 -19.54 7.96
C ILE A 10 4.61 -19.78 8.22
N ASP A 11 4.26 -20.86 8.90
CA ASP A 11 2.85 -21.21 9.16
C ASP A 11 2.20 -20.18 10.08
N HIS A 12 2.90 -19.79 11.15
CA HIS A 12 2.43 -18.70 12.02
C HIS A 12 2.26 -17.38 11.25
N GLN A 13 3.19 -17.03 10.37
CA GLN A 13 3.09 -15.80 9.59
C GLN A 13 1.93 -15.80 8.60
N ILE A 14 1.66 -16.95 7.98
CA ILE A 14 0.49 -17.14 7.11
C ILE A 14 -0.80 -17.02 7.92
N GLU A 15 -0.85 -17.62 9.12
CA GLU A 15 -2.01 -17.49 10.01
C GLU A 15 -2.29 -16.03 10.37
N VAL A 16 -1.26 -15.28 10.76
CA VAL A 16 -1.37 -13.84 11.06
C VAL A 16 -1.83 -13.05 9.82
N ALA A 17 -1.30 -13.36 8.64
CA ALA A 17 -1.72 -12.70 7.41
C ALA A 17 -3.19 -12.97 7.07
N ARG A 18 -3.64 -14.21 7.25
CA ARG A 18 -5.01 -14.65 6.95
C ARG A 18 -6.06 -14.13 7.92
N ARG A 19 -5.72 -14.04 9.21
CA ARG A 19 -6.68 -13.64 10.24
C ARG A 19 -7.25 -12.25 9.99
N GLY A 20 -8.58 -12.16 9.74
CA GLY A 20 -9.29 -10.91 9.47
C GLY A 20 -9.07 -10.34 8.06
N ALA A 21 -8.54 -11.14 7.12
CA ALA A 21 -8.53 -10.82 5.70
C ALA A 21 -9.68 -11.56 5.00
N ASP A 22 -10.33 -10.90 4.06
CA ASP A 22 -11.34 -11.55 3.20
C ASP A 22 -10.69 -12.57 2.29
N GLU A 23 -9.54 -12.20 1.71
CA GLU A 23 -8.81 -13.03 0.76
C GLU A 23 -7.29 -12.96 1.02
N LEU A 24 -6.61 -14.06 0.77
CA LEU A 24 -5.15 -14.15 0.71
C LEU A 24 -4.74 -14.67 -0.66
N ILE A 25 -4.40 -13.76 -1.56
CA ILE A 25 -4.07 -14.02 -2.96
C ILE A 25 -2.57 -13.78 -3.19
N VAL A 26 -1.78 -14.71 -3.59
CA VAL A 26 -1.85 -16.18 -3.68
C VAL A 26 -1.04 -16.72 -2.51
N GLU A 27 -1.59 -17.59 -1.66
CA GLU A 27 -0.88 -18.05 -0.46
C GLU A 27 0.44 -18.75 -0.78
N THR A 28 0.47 -19.59 -1.82
CA THR A 28 1.70 -20.29 -2.22
C THR A 28 2.84 -19.33 -2.57
N GLU A 29 2.53 -18.19 -3.19
CA GLU A 29 3.53 -17.16 -3.48
C GLU A 29 4.01 -16.44 -2.21
N LEU A 30 3.09 -16.17 -1.27
CA LEU A 30 3.46 -15.56 0.01
C LEU A 30 4.38 -16.50 0.81
N ARG A 31 4.06 -17.80 0.86
CA ARG A 31 4.92 -18.83 1.48
C ARG A 31 6.33 -18.85 0.87
N ALA A 32 6.42 -18.83 -0.46
CA ALA A 32 7.71 -18.79 -1.16
C ALA A 32 8.50 -17.52 -0.84
N LYS A 33 7.83 -16.36 -0.78
CA LYS A 33 8.45 -15.07 -0.38
C LYS A 33 8.95 -15.09 1.06
N LEU A 34 8.19 -15.66 1.99
CA LEU A 34 8.57 -15.80 3.40
C LEU A 34 9.77 -16.75 3.56
N ALA A 35 9.77 -17.90 2.87
CA ALA A 35 10.90 -18.82 2.87
C ALA A 35 12.18 -18.15 2.36
N ARG A 36 12.08 -17.38 1.27
CA ARG A 36 13.19 -16.60 0.74
C ARG A 36 13.67 -15.53 1.73
N ALA A 37 12.74 -14.81 2.37
CA ALA A 37 13.07 -13.81 3.38
C ALA A 37 13.87 -14.41 4.53
N GLY A 38 13.49 -15.62 4.99
CA GLY A 38 14.22 -16.37 6.00
C GLY A 38 15.63 -16.79 5.57
N SER A 39 15.73 -17.37 4.38
CA SER A 39 17.02 -17.86 3.88
C SER A 39 18.03 -16.74 3.57
N THR A 40 17.54 -15.57 3.16
CA THR A 40 18.37 -14.40 2.81
C THR A 40 18.53 -13.40 3.95
N ASN A 41 17.84 -13.60 5.07
CA ASN A 41 17.72 -12.63 6.18
C ASN A 41 17.30 -11.23 5.71
N GLN A 42 16.45 -11.19 4.66
CA GLN A 42 15.90 -9.95 4.12
C GLN A 42 14.38 -9.92 4.36
N PRO A 43 13.87 -9.01 5.20
CA PRO A 43 12.44 -8.92 5.49
C PRO A 43 11.64 -8.59 4.22
N LEU A 44 10.38 -9.03 4.19
CA LEU A 44 9.46 -8.60 3.16
C LEU A 44 9.18 -7.09 3.29
N ARG A 45 8.96 -6.44 2.17
CA ARG A 45 8.48 -5.06 2.10
C ARG A 45 6.95 -5.10 1.94
N ILE A 46 6.24 -4.66 2.98
CA ILE A 46 4.78 -4.68 3.06
C ILE A 46 4.27 -3.26 2.83
N LYS A 47 3.49 -3.06 1.76
CA LYS A 47 3.02 -1.74 1.35
C LYS A 47 1.54 -1.55 1.68
N LEU A 48 1.21 -0.38 2.23
CA LEU A 48 -0.14 0.18 2.30
C LEU A 48 -0.13 1.55 1.62
N GLY A 49 -1.00 1.74 0.62
CA GLY A 49 -1.19 3.03 -0.04
C GLY A 49 -2.48 3.69 0.43
N LEU A 50 -2.41 4.98 0.78
CA LEU A 50 -3.55 5.81 1.13
C LEU A 50 -3.47 7.14 0.40
N ASP A 51 -4.60 7.58 -0.14
CA ASP A 51 -4.76 8.92 -0.72
C ASP A 51 -5.17 9.90 0.37
N PRO A 52 -4.40 10.97 0.64
CA PRO A 52 -4.67 11.93 1.71
C PRO A 52 -5.78 12.89 1.30
N THR A 53 -7.00 12.37 1.10
CA THR A 53 -8.18 13.11 0.60
C THR A 53 -8.92 13.91 1.67
N ALA A 54 -8.53 13.77 2.93
CA ALA A 54 -9.05 14.50 4.09
C ALA A 54 -7.93 14.69 5.12
N PRO A 55 -8.06 15.63 6.08
CA PRO A 55 -7.01 15.85 7.09
C PRO A 55 -6.82 14.67 8.05
N ASP A 56 -7.88 13.92 8.31
CA ASP A 56 -7.89 12.88 9.34
C ASP A 56 -8.18 11.50 8.77
N ILE A 57 -7.51 10.50 9.35
CA ILE A 57 -7.91 9.10 9.20
C ILE A 57 -9.03 8.78 10.22
N HIS A 58 -9.82 7.75 9.94
CA HIS A 58 -10.90 7.30 10.82
C HIS A 58 -10.67 5.86 11.29
N LEU A 59 -11.50 5.37 12.21
CA LEU A 59 -11.36 4.02 12.79
C LEU A 59 -11.31 2.90 11.73
N GLY A 60 -11.96 3.07 10.58
CA GLY A 60 -11.86 2.09 9.49
C GLY A 60 -10.42 1.87 8.99
N HIS A 61 -9.58 2.91 9.03
CA HIS A 61 -8.17 2.77 8.66
C HIS A 61 -7.38 1.95 9.68
N THR A 62 -7.80 1.91 10.94
CA THR A 62 -7.08 1.13 11.98
C THR A 62 -7.13 -0.36 11.72
N VAL A 63 -8.12 -0.87 11.00
CA VAL A 63 -8.20 -2.29 10.61
C VAL A 63 -6.96 -2.69 9.81
N VAL A 64 -6.68 -1.96 8.73
CA VAL A 64 -5.52 -2.24 7.89
C VAL A 64 -4.20 -1.83 8.56
N LEU A 65 -4.18 -0.73 9.31
CA LEU A 65 -2.99 -0.31 10.07
C LEU A 65 -2.58 -1.35 11.12
N ASN A 66 -3.53 -1.96 11.84
CA ASN A 66 -3.25 -3.04 12.77
C ASN A 66 -2.70 -4.29 12.06
N LYS A 67 -3.20 -4.62 10.86
CA LYS A 67 -2.62 -5.69 10.04
C LYS A 67 -1.16 -5.38 9.67
N MET A 68 -0.89 -4.15 9.22
CA MET A 68 0.48 -3.70 8.95
C MET A 68 1.37 -3.78 10.20
N ARG A 69 0.84 -3.40 11.38
CA ARG A 69 1.56 -3.50 12.64
C ARG A 69 1.88 -4.95 13.01
N GLN A 70 0.95 -5.88 12.85
CA GLN A 70 1.21 -7.31 13.08
C GLN A 70 2.36 -7.83 12.21
N LEU A 71 2.37 -7.46 10.93
CA LEU A 71 3.45 -7.84 10.01
C LEU A 71 4.77 -7.15 10.35
N GLN A 72 4.73 -5.91 10.85
CA GLN A 72 5.90 -5.19 11.35
C GLN A 72 6.50 -5.85 12.60
N ASP A 73 5.64 -6.35 13.50
CA ASP A 73 6.07 -7.06 14.72
C ASP A 73 6.71 -8.42 14.39
N LEU A 74 6.31 -9.05 13.28
CA LEU A 74 6.97 -10.24 12.72
C LEU A 74 8.33 -9.93 12.06
N GLY A 75 8.77 -8.67 12.06
CA GLY A 75 10.08 -8.25 11.57
C GLY A 75 10.10 -7.76 10.12
N HIS A 76 8.95 -7.61 9.48
CA HIS A 76 8.86 -7.09 8.11
C HIS A 76 8.98 -5.56 8.06
N GLN A 77 9.44 -5.05 6.92
CA GLN A 77 9.52 -3.63 6.64
C GLN A 77 8.17 -3.11 6.18
N VAL A 78 7.60 -2.16 6.90
CA VAL A 78 6.37 -1.48 6.48
C VAL A 78 6.70 -0.27 5.61
N ILE A 79 6.00 -0.15 4.49
CA ILE A 79 6.02 1.02 3.61
C ILE A 79 4.64 1.68 3.66
N PHE A 80 4.61 2.89 4.21
CA PHE A 80 3.43 3.74 4.18
C PHE A 80 3.50 4.64 2.95
N LEU A 81 2.71 4.29 1.93
CA LEU A 81 2.72 4.98 0.65
C LEU A 81 1.62 6.04 0.62
N ILE A 82 2.02 7.27 0.42
CA ILE A 82 1.11 8.41 0.25
C ILE A 82 0.83 8.59 -1.23
N GLY A 83 -0.45 8.58 -1.58
CA GLY A 83 -0.94 8.80 -2.94
C GLY A 83 -1.09 10.30 -3.24
N ASP A 84 -0.01 11.05 -3.22
CA ASP A 84 -0.01 12.49 -3.49
C ASP A 84 -0.29 12.79 -4.97
N PHE A 85 0.32 12.05 -5.89
CA PHE A 85 0.05 12.18 -7.32
C PHE A 85 -1.38 11.77 -7.69
N THR A 86 -1.86 10.63 -7.18
CA THR A 86 -3.21 10.13 -7.45
C THR A 86 -4.29 11.02 -6.87
N SER A 87 -4.04 11.67 -5.74
CA SER A 87 -4.96 12.64 -5.13
C SER A 87 -5.13 13.91 -5.98
N MET A 88 -4.10 14.34 -6.71
CA MET A 88 -4.20 15.47 -7.65
C MET A 88 -5.06 15.15 -8.87
N ILE A 89 -5.11 13.87 -9.28
CA ILE A 89 -5.93 13.43 -10.41
C ILE A 89 -7.39 13.26 -9.99
N GLY A 90 -7.65 12.95 -8.72
CA GLY A 90 -8.98 12.63 -8.22
C GLY A 90 -9.39 11.20 -8.59
N ASP A 91 -8.62 10.20 -8.17
CA ASP A 91 -8.87 8.78 -8.44
C ASP A 91 -10.30 8.39 -8.07
N PRO A 92 -11.11 7.94 -9.04
CA PRO A 92 -12.50 7.52 -8.81
C PRO A 92 -12.63 6.08 -8.32
N SER A 93 -11.55 5.34 -8.06
CA SER A 93 -11.57 3.93 -7.64
C SER A 93 -12.50 3.72 -6.44
N GLY A 94 -13.41 2.75 -6.57
CA GLY A 94 -14.41 2.41 -5.54
C GLY A 94 -15.58 3.41 -5.40
N ARG A 95 -15.75 4.38 -6.33
CA ARG A 95 -16.87 5.33 -6.33
C ARG A 95 -17.44 5.53 -7.74
N ASN A 96 -18.73 5.86 -7.80
CA ASN A 96 -19.43 6.13 -9.07
C ASN A 96 -19.18 7.55 -9.61
N SER A 97 -18.44 8.40 -8.88
CA SER A 97 -18.13 9.78 -9.27
C SER A 97 -16.67 10.12 -9.01
N THR A 98 -16.12 11.00 -9.85
CA THR A 98 -14.78 11.56 -9.64
C THR A 98 -14.74 12.38 -8.35
N ARG A 99 -13.67 12.23 -7.58
CA ARG A 99 -13.39 13.13 -6.44
C ARG A 99 -12.91 14.48 -6.99
N PRO A 100 -13.28 15.60 -6.35
CA PRO A 100 -12.65 16.88 -6.67
C PRO A 100 -11.13 16.77 -6.51
N PRO A 101 -10.34 17.25 -7.48
CA PRO A 101 -8.89 17.29 -7.36
C PRO A 101 -8.50 18.20 -6.19
N LEU A 102 -7.50 17.78 -5.42
CA LEU A 102 -6.91 18.58 -4.35
C LEU A 102 -5.68 19.34 -4.87
N THR A 103 -5.39 20.50 -4.25
CA THR A 103 -4.13 21.19 -4.53
C THR A 103 -2.95 20.45 -3.86
N ARG A 104 -1.73 20.70 -4.35
CA ARG A 104 -0.51 20.10 -3.79
C ARG A 104 -0.35 20.47 -2.30
N GLU A 105 -0.63 21.72 -1.95
CA GLU A 105 -0.53 22.22 -0.56
C GLU A 105 -1.53 21.51 0.38
N GLN A 106 -2.74 21.25 -0.11
CA GLN A 106 -3.75 20.50 0.65
C GLN A 106 -3.32 19.04 0.87
N ILE A 107 -2.76 18.43 -0.18
CA ILE A 107 -2.26 17.05 -0.12
C ILE A 107 -1.09 16.93 0.85
N GLU A 108 -0.13 17.86 0.82
CA GLU A 108 1.02 17.88 1.71
C GLU A 108 0.60 18.05 3.17
N ALA A 109 -0.32 18.99 3.45
CA ALA A 109 -0.87 19.19 4.79
C ALA A 109 -1.58 17.93 5.31
N ASN A 110 -2.43 17.31 4.49
CA ASN A 110 -3.14 16.08 4.85
C ASN A 110 -2.18 14.89 5.03
N ALA A 111 -1.14 14.77 4.20
CA ALA A 111 -0.16 13.70 4.29
C ALA A 111 0.61 13.72 5.63
N GLN A 112 0.94 14.91 6.12
CA GLN A 112 1.61 15.06 7.43
C GLN A 112 0.72 14.56 8.58
N THR A 113 -0.58 14.91 8.56
CA THR A 113 -1.53 14.44 9.58
C THR A 113 -1.76 12.94 9.48
N TYR A 114 -1.86 12.38 8.29
CA TYR A 114 -2.02 10.94 8.07
C TYR A 114 -0.89 10.13 8.69
N PHE A 115 0.36 10.51 8.42
CA PHE A 115 1.49 9.79 8.99
C PHE A 115 1.57 9.96 10.51
N LYS A 116 1.32 11.16 11.04
CA LYS A 116 1.28 11.40 12.48
C LYS A 116 0.25 10.51 13.16
N GLN A 117 -0.93 10.39 12.60
CA GLN A 117 -2.01 9.54 13.15
C GLN A 117 -1.71 8.05 12.95
N ALA A 118 -1.20 7.63 11.80
CA ALA A 118 -0.80 6.25 11.56
C ALA A 118 0.31 5.78 12.51
N SER A 119 1.18 6.70 12.93
CA SER A 119 2.27 6.46 13.90
C SER A 119 1.79 6.15 15.32
N LEU A 120 0.51 6.35 15.62
CA LEU A 120 -0.10 5.87 16.87
C LEU A 120 -0.27 4.34 16.87
N VAL A 121 -0.32 3.73 15.70
CA VAL A 121 -0.45 2.28 15.52
C VAL A 121 0.85 1.66 15.05
N LEU A 122 1.46 2.22 14.00
CA LEU A 122 2.71 1.74 13.42
C LEU A 122 3.91 2.20 14.22
N ASN A 123 4.99 1.41 14.23
CA ASN A 123 6.26 1.85 14.76
C ASN A 123 6.96 2.77 13.73
N PRO A 124 7.14 4.08 13.99
CA PRO A 124 7.71 5.00 13.01
C PRO A 124 9.15 4.65 12.63
N ALA A 125 9.94 4.11 13.57
CA ALA A 125 11.34 3.73 13.31
C ALA A 125 11.48 2.53 12.34
N LYS A 126 10.40 1.77 12.12
CA LYS A 126 10.32 0.63 11.22
C LYS A 126 9.38 0.87 10.04
N THR A 127 8.98 2.12 9.81
CA THR A 127 8.06 2.51 8.74
C THR A 127 8.78 3.43 7.76
N GLU A 128 8.87 3.00 6.52
CA GLU A 128 9.36 3.80 5.40
C GLU A 128 8.20 4.60 4.82
N ILE A 129 8.33 5.91 4.68
CA ILE A 129 7.34 6.75 4.00
C ILE A 129 7.78 6.91 2.56
N ARG A 130 6.85 6.70 1.62
CA ARG A 130 7.07 6.92 0.19
C ARG A 130 5.90 7.68 -0.40
N TYR A 131 6.16 8.38 -1.47
CA TYR A 131 5.17 9.16 -2.23
C TYR A 131 5.08 8.61 -3.65
N ASN A 132 3.86 8.50 -4.21
CA ASN A 132 3.74 7.98 -5.56
C ASN A 132 4.15 8.99 -6.65
N SER A 133 4.27 10.26 -6.31
CA SER A 133 4.92 11.28 -7.16
C SER A 133 6.38 10.96 -7.48
N GLU A 134 7.10 10.23 -6.61
CA GLU A 134 8.52 9.87 -6.80
C GLU A 134 8.79 9.17 -8.14
N TRP A 135 7.83 8.41 -8.63
CA TRP A 135 7.93 7.72 -9.93
C TRP A 135 6.95 8.22 -10.98
N SER A 136 5.87 8.89 -10.57
CA SER A 136 4.84 9.35 -11.48
C SER A 136 5.22 10.69 -12.13
N ASP A 137 5.76 11.65 -11.36
CA ASP A 137 6.17 12.94 -11.88
C ASP A 137 7.26 12.83 -12.98
N PRO A 138 8.33 12.02 -12.82
CA PRO A 138 9.35 11.89 -13.85
C PRO A 138 8.93 11.07 -15.08
N LEU A 139 7.77 10.38 -15.01
CA LEU A 139 7.34 9.47 -16.09
C LEU A 139 7.08 10.19 -17.41
N GLY A 140 6.50 11.38 -17.36
CA GLY A 140 6.17 12.19 -18.53
C GLY A 140 5.21 11.52 -19.52
N ALA A 141 4.80 12.22 -20.57
CA ALA A 141 3.83 11.71 -21.55
C ALA A 141 4.32 10.43 -22.27
N ARG A 142 5.60 10.36 -22.64
CA ARG A 142 6.19 9.17 -23.28
C ARG A 142 6.10 7.96 -22.36
N GLY A 143 6.47 8.09 -21.10
CA GLY A 143 6.43 7.01 -20.11
C GLY A 143 5.00 6.55 -19.85
N MET A 144 4.03 7.46 -19.80
CA MET A 144 2.61 7.11 -19.67
C MET A 144 2.11 6.29 -20.85
N ILE A 145 2.46 6.65 -22.08
CA ILE A 145 2.10 5.88 -23.28
C ILE A 145 2.75 4.48 -23.25
N GLN A 146 4.03 4.40 -22.87
CA GLN A 146 4.74 3.14 -22.74
C GLN A 146 4.14 2.24 -21.64
N LEU A 147 3.70 2.82 -20.54
CA LEU A 147 3.03 2.11 -19.46
C LEU A 147 1.65 1.59 -19.90
N ALA A 148 0.84 2.45 -20.53
CA ALA A 148 -0.48 2.10 -21.05
C ALA A 148 -0.41 0.98 -22.11
N ALA A 149 0.61 0.99 -22.96
CA ALA A 149 0.82 -0.04 -23.99
C ALA A 149 1.09 -1.45 -23.42
N LYS A 150 1.45 -1.57 -22.14
CA LYS A 150 1.67 -2.87 -21.47
C LYS A 150 0.40 -3.51 -20.96
N TYR A 151 -0.72 -2.81 -20.98
CA TYR A 151 -1.96 -3.27 -20.40
C TYR A 151 -3.13 -3.02 -21.36
N THR A 152 -3.86 -4.06 -21.70
CA THR A 152 -4.98 -3.94 -22.64
C THR A 152 -6.27 -3.49 -21.95
N VAL A 153 -7.17 -2.84 -22.70
CA VAL A 153 -8.51 -2.48 -22.19
C VAL A 153 -9.25 -3.73 -21.70
N ALA A 154 -9.15 -4.85 -22.43
CA ALA A 154 -9.75 -6.12 -22.00
C ALA A 154 -9.30 -6.54 -20.59
N ARG A 155 -8.00 -6.45 -20.32
CA ARG A 155 -7.45 -6.73 -18.98
C ARG A 155 -7.93 -5.74 -17.90
N MET A 156 -8.09 -4.47 -18.27
CA MET A 156 -8.65 -3.50 -17.33
C MET A 156 -10.09 -3.84 -16.96
N MET A 157 -10.87 -4.30 -17.94
CA MET A 157 -12.28 -4.67 -17.74
C MET A 157 -12.50 -5.96 -16.92
N GLU A 158 -11.45 -6.74 -16.65
CA GLU A 158 -11.50 -7.86 -15.71
C GLU A 158 -11.67 -7.39 -14.25
N ARG A 159 -11.35 -6.14 -13.96
CA ARG A 159 -11.55 -5.55 -12.63
C ARG A 159 -12.97 -5.01 -12.51
N ASP A 160 -13.65 -5.39 -11.45
CA ASP A 160 -15.04 -5.01 -11.16
C ASP A 160 -15.29 -3.51 -11.17
N ASP A 161 -14.36 -2.74 -10.61
CA ASP A 161 -14.47 -1.28 -10.51
C ASP A 161 -14.41 -0.58 -11.87
N PHE A 162 -13.64 -1.10 -12.81
CA PHE A 162 -13.62 -0.60 -14.19
C PHE A 162 -14.85 -1.09 -14.98
N SER A 163 -15.16 -2.39 -14.87
CA SER A 163 -16.31 -2.99 -15.58
C SER A 163 -17.64 -2.32 -15.22
N LYS A 164 -17.85 -2.00 -13.92
CA LYS A 164 -19.08 -1.33 -13.46
C LYS A 164 -19.20 0.13 -13.89
N ARG A 165 -18.11 0.76 -14.33
CA ARG A 165 -18.07 2.16 -14.79
C ARG A 165 -18.13 2.30 -16.30
N PHE A 166 -17.88 1.24 -17.03
CA PHE A 166 -17.96 1.18 -18.48
C PHE A 166 -19.41 1.12 -18.95
#